data_37578fa38e8c32073a2fc40f9ff3c7d9
#
_entry.id   37578fa38e8c32073a2fc40f9ff3c7d9
#
_cell.length_a   1.000
_cell.length_b   1.000
_cell.length_c   1.000
_cell.angle_alpha   90.00
_cell.angle_beta   90.00
_cell.angle_gamma   90.00
#
_symmetry.space_group_name_H-M   'P 1'
#
loop_
_entity.id
_entity.type
_entity.pdbx_description
1 polymer ?
#
loop_
_entity_poly.entity_id
_entity_poly.type
_entity_poly.pdbx_seq_one_letter_code
_entity_poly.pdbx_strand_id
1 'polypeptide(L)' 'MTSFYSEEELKTLGFKSIGSNVLISRKTSFYGISRISIGNNVRIDDFCVLSTGRGGIEIGNYVHIAIFSS' A
#
# COMPACT_ATOMS: atom_id res chain seq x y z
N MET A 1 -14.24 -10.20 8.90
CA MET A 1 -13.74 -10.68 7.60
C MET A 1 -12.66 -9.75 7.10
N THR A 2 -11.50 -10.28 6.83
CA THR A 2 -10.41 -9.45 6.33
C THR A 2 -10.55 -9.21 4.84
N SER A 3 -10.35 -7.96 4.45
CA SER A 3 -10.37 -7.58 3.05
C SER A 3 -8.97 -7.16 2.60
N PHE A 4 -7.95 -7.79 3.17
CA PHE A 4 -6.58 -7.48 2.82
C PHE A 4 -6.11 -8.35 1.66
N TYR A 5 -5.25 -7.81 0.84
CA TYR A 5 -4.56 -8.58 -0.17
C TYR A 5 -3.64 -9.60 0.48
N SER A 6 -3.52 -10.79 -0.12
CA SER A 6 -2.53 -11.76 0.32
C SER A 6 -1.13 -11.28 -0.09
N GLU A 7 -0.12 -11.88 0.52
CA GLU A 7 1.26 -11.54 0.21
C GLU A 7 1.59 -11.76 -1.27
N GLU A 8 1.08 -12.85 -1.84
CA GLU A 8 1.29 -13.14 -3.25
C GLU A 8 0.60 -12.11 -4.15
N GLU A 9 -0.62 -11.73 -3.78
CA GLU A 9 -1.36 -10.73 -4.54
C GLU A 9 -0.62 -9.39 -4.53
N LEU A 10 -0.06 -9.01 -3.38
CA LEU A 10 0.70 -7.76 -3.28
C LEU A 10 1.89 -7.75 -4.24
N LYS A 11 2.54 -8.89 -4.39
CA LYS A 11 3.70 -8.99 -5.30
C LYS A 11 3.30 -8.87 -6.76
N THR A 12 2.04 -9.17 -7.08
CA THR A 12 1.55 -9.11 -8.47
C THR A 12 0.89 -7.78 -8.82
N LEU A 13 0.65 -6.92 -7.85
CA LEU A 13 -0.01 -5.64 -8.11
C LEU A 13 0.84 -4.65 -8.90
N GLY A 14 2.16 -4.79 -8.84
CA GLY A 14 3.05 -3.95 -9.62
C GLY A 14 3.72 -2.82 -8.86
N PHE A 15 3.84 -2.93 -7.53
CA PHE A 15 4.60 -1.96 -6.75
C PHE A 15 6.05 -1.90 -7.19
N LYS A 16 6.64 -0.72 -7.06
CA LYS A 16 8.08 -0.58 -7.32
C LYS A 16 8.88 -1.47 -6.38
N SER A 17 8.50 -1.49 -5.12
CA SER A 17 9.05 -2.43 -4.14
C SER A 17 8.04 -2.66 -3.04
N ILE A 18 8.11 -3.81 -2.38
CA ILE A 18 7.23 -4.10 -1.26
C ILE A 18 7.98 -4.98 -0.25
N GLY A 19 7.87 -4.59 1.02
CA GLY A 19 8.54 -5.30 2.10
C GLY A 19 7.72 -6.45 2.66
N SER A 20 8.02 -6.81 3.91
CA SER A 20 7.37 -7.91 4.62
C SER A 20 6.32 -7.39 5.60
N ASN A 21 5.37 -8.26 5.97
CA ASN A 21 4.31 -7.94 6.92
C ASN A 21 3.52 -6.71 6.50
N VAL A 22 3.13 -6.67 5.24
CA VAL A 22 2.34 -5.58 4.69
C VAL A 22 0.90 -6.01 4.59
N LEU A 23 0.00 -5.19 5.15
CA LEU A 23 -1.44 -5.41 5.09
C LEU A 23 -2.07 -4.24 4.35
N ILE A 24 -2.59 -4.50 3.17
CA ILE A 24 -3.24 -3.47 2.35
C ILE A 24 -4.64 -3.94 2.01
N SER A 25 -5.63 -3.10 2.34
CA SER A 25 -7.01 -3.42 2.05
C SER A 25 -7.25 -3.51 0.55
N ARG A 26 -8.09 -4.47 0.14
CA ARG A 26 -8.52 -4.60 -1.25
C ARG A 26 -9.32 -3.38 -1.72
N LYS A 27 -9.81 -2.58 -0.79
CA LYS A 27 -10.58 -1.37 -1.09
C LYS A 27 -9.71 -0.12 -1.19
N THR A 28 -8.39 -0.30 -1.18
CA THR A 28 -7.45 0.79 -1.40
C THR A 28 -7.26 0.99 -2.89
N SER A 29 -7.28 2.23 -3.32
CA SER A 29 -7.05 2.58 -4.72
C SER A 29 -5.64 3.10 -4.93
N PHE A 30 -5.03 2.72 -6.04
CA PHE A 30 -3.68 3.13 -6.37
C PHE A 30 -3.66 3.79 -7.74
N TYR A 31 -2.97 4.90 -7.83
CA TYR A 31 -2.72 5.59 -9.10
C TYR A 31 -1.22 5.77 -9.25
N GLY A 32 -0.64 5.12 -10.23
CA GLY A 32 0.81 5.11 -10.42
C GLY A 32 1.51 4.09 -9.52
N ILE A 33 0.92 2.90 -9.38
CA ILE A 33 1.40 1.88 -8.46
C ILE A 33 2.87 1.49 -8.70
N SER A 34 3.34 1.55 -9.94
CA SER A 34 4.73 1.23 -10.27
C SER A 34 5.73 2.21 -9.68
N ARG A 35 5.26 3.31 -9.12
CA ARG A 35 6.10 4.32 -8.48
C ARG A 35 5.94 4.31 -6.96
N ILE A 36 5.28 3.29 -6.42
CA ILE A 36 5.05 3.19 -4.98
C ILE A 36 6.01 2.16 -4.39
N SER A 37 6.78 2.59 -3.39
CA SER A 37 7.65 1.71 -2.62
C SER A 37 7.10 1.57 -1.22
N ILE A 38 6.94 0.34 -0.74
CA ILE A 38 6.38 0.06 0.58
C ILE A 38 7.39 -0.73 1.40
N GLY A 39 7.65 -0.24 2.61
CA GLY A 39 8.59 -0.89 3.52
C GLY A 39 7.97 -2.07 4.26
N ASN A 40 8.48 -2.35 5.45
CA ASN A 40 8.04 -3.48 6.26
C ASN A 40 7.05 -3.03 7.33
N ASN A 41 6.14 -3.95 7.72
CA ASN A 41 5.19 -3.69 8.80
C ASN A 41 4.32 -2.45 8.51
N VAL A 42 3.75 -2.43 7.32
CA VAL A 42 2.89 -1.34 6.87
C VAL A 42 1.45 -1.83 6.81
N ARG A 43 0.53 -1.02 7.30
CA ARG A 43 -0.90 -1.32 7.22
C ARG A 43 -1.64 -0.16 6.56
N ILE A 44 -2.43 -0.47 5.55
CA ILE A 44 -3.26 0.51 4.84
C ILE A 44 -4.70 0.04 4.92
N ASP A 45 -5.56 0.83 5.56
CA ASP A 45 -6.95 0.49 5.79
C ASP A 45 -7.83 0.73 4.55
N ASP A 46 -9.11 0.38 4.69
CA ASP A 46 -10.09 0.49 3.61
C ASP A 46 -10.24 1.94 3.13
N PHE A 47 -10.59 2.07 1.86
CA PHE A 47 -10.93 3.35 1.24
C PHE A 47 -9.83 4.40 1.26
N CYS A 48 -8.58 3.99 1.41
CA CYS A 48 -7.45 4.88 1.23
C CYS A 48 -7.17 5.03 -0.26
N VAL A 49 -6.61 6.17 -0.64
CA VAL A 49 -6.21 6.43 -2.02
C VAL A 49 -4.75 6.84 -2.02
N LEU A 50 -3.94 6.12 -2.77
CA LEU A 50 -2.53 6.42 -2.93
C LEU A 50 -2.31 6.86 -4.36
N SER A 51 -2.08 8.16 -4.55
CA SER A 51 -1.88 8.73 -5.87
C SER A 51 -0.46 9.28 -5.95
N THR A 52 0.29 8.83 -6.95
CA THR A 52 1.67 9.27 -7.12
C THR A 52 1.77 10.34 -8.21
N GLY A 53 2.63 11.31 -7.94
CA GLY A 53 3.08 12.19 -9.01
C GLY A 53 4.32 11.59 -9.65
N ARG A 54 5.12 12.43 -10.31
CA ARG A 54 6.34 11.98 -10.99
C ARG A 54 7.37 11.41 -10.03
N GLY A 55 7.40 11.90 -8.81
CA GLY A 55 8.35 11.45 -7.81
C GLY A 55 7.99 10.16 -7.12
N GLY A 56 6.75 9.70 -7.29
CA GLY A 56 6.30 8.49 -6.63
C GLY A 56 5.99 8.69 -5.15
N ILE A 57 5.76 7.56 -4.48
CA ILE A 57 5.51 7.53 -3.04
C ILE A 57 6.46 6.52 -2.42
N GLU A 58 7.06 6.89 -1.30
CA GLU A 58 7.89 6.00 -0.53
C GLU A 58 7.35 5.91 0.89
N ILE A 59 6.87 4.72 1.25
CA ILE A 59 6.31 4.46 2.56
C ILE A 59 7.34 3.65 3.35
N GLY A 60 7.77 4.20 4.47
CA GLY A 60 8.79 3.57 5.30
C GLY A 60 8.25 2.39 6.10
N ASN A 61 8.98 2.02 7.16
CA ASN A 61 8.61 0.90 8.02
C ASN A 61 7.68 1.34 9.14
N TYR A 62 6.85 0.41 9.63
CA TYR A 62 5.95 0.65 10.76
C TYR A 62 5.00 1.82 10.52
N VAL A 63 4.40 1.85 9.34
CA VAL A 63 3.45 2.92 8.97
C VAL A 63 2.04 2.35 8.96
N HIS A 64 1.10 3.11 9.53
CA HIS A 64 -0.31 2.77 9.49
C HIS A 64 -1.07 3.94 8.87
N ILE A 65 -1.70 3.68 7.74
CA ILE A 65 -2.52 4.67 7.05
C ILE A 65 -3.97 4.30 7.27
N ALA A 66 -4.67 5.12 8.03
CA ALA A 66 -6.06 4.87 8.38
C ALA A 66 -7.01 5.61 7.47
N ILE A 67 -8.25 5.13 7.43
CA ILE A 67 -9.28 5.63 6.54
C ILE A 67 -9.59 7.12 6.72
N PHE A 68 -9.43 7.64 7.91
CA PHE A 68 -9.72 9.05 8.20
C PHE A 68 -8.47 9.90 8.34
N SER A 69 -7.37 9.46 7.78
CA SER A 69 -6.16 10.25 7.73
C SER A 69 -6.36 11.37 6.72
N SER A 70 -6.46 12.55 7.16
CA SER A 70 -6.65 13.69 6.26
C SER A 70 -5.82 14.87 6.71
#